data_267d5c4a7c61e5800d816cbc78a6bab2
#
_entry.id   267d5c4a7c61e5800d816cbc78a6bab2
#
_cell.length_a   1.000
_cell.length_b   1.000
_cell.length_c   1.000
_cell.angle_alpha   90.00
_cell.angle_beta   90.00
_cell.angle_gamma   90.00
#
_symmetry.space_group_name_H-M   'P 1'
#
loop_
_entity.id
_entity.type
_entity.pdbx_description
1 polymer ?
#
loop_
_entity_poly.entity_id
_entity_poly.type
_entity_poly.pdbx_seq_one_letter_code
_entity_poly.pdbx_strand_id
1 'polypeptide(L)'
;MVTENPSMNEIEALIRNFRIEGTPYDCTEIRSGHINRTYLVYTKEGEVIRKYLLQMINTSIFKKPEELMENIIRVTGHIADKVAAAGEDPTRRTLHFLQTTDGKWMYTAPDNSTWRCYHYIDALSLQQVDSTEMFERVGRAFGNFQRQLSDFDASLLHETIPDFHNTVSRYNDFLTALEKDTAHRAAGIPDEIRFVKD
;
A
#
# COMPACT_ATOMS: atom_id res chain seq x y z
N MET A 1 20.79 -5.12 8.12
CA MET A 1 21.21 -6.13 7.15
C MET A 1 20.57 -5.78 5.82
N VAL A 2 21.38 -5.53 4.79
CA VAL A 2 20.87 -5.38 3.41
C VAL A 2 20.52 -6.79 2.97
N THR A 3 19.24 -7.15 3.03
CA THR A 3 18.78 -8.43 2.47
C THR A 3 18.96 -8.30 0.96
N GLU A 4 19.75 -9.19 0.37
CA GLU A 4 19.88 -9.32 -1.09
C GLU A 4 18.48 -9.38 -1.73
N ASN A 5 18.37 -8.88 -2.96
CA ASN A 5 17.13 -9.01 -3.71
C ASN A 5 16.84 -10.49 -3.95
N PRO A 6 15.60 -10.95 -3.71
CA PRO A 6 15.25 -12.33 -3.98
C PRO A 6 15.46 -12.65 -5.46
N SER A 7 16.00 -13.82 -5.72
CA SER A 7 16.15 -14.37 -7.07
C SER A 7 14.78 -14.64 -7.71
N MET A 8 14.74 -14.78 -9.02
CA MET A 8 13.51 -15.17 -9.74
C MET A 8 12.90 -16.47 -9.18
N ASN A 9 13.72 -17.44 -8.79
CA ASN A 9 13.25 -18.70 -8.22
C ASN A 9 12.56 -18.50 -6.87
N GLU A 10 13.07 -17.60 -6.02
CA GLU A 10 12.45 -17.25 -4.75
C GLU A 10 11.13 -16.50 -4.95
N ILE A 11 11.08 -15.56 -5.89
CA ILE A 11 9.83 -14.85 -6.26
C ILE A 11 8.79 -15.84 -6.80
N GLU A 12 9.20 -16.80 -7.65
CA GLU A 12 8.31 -17.83 -8.15
C GLU A 12 7.77 -18.70 -7.02
N ALA A 13 8.62 -19.14 -6.10
CA ALA A 13 8.21 -19.94 -4.93
C ALA A 13 7.22 -19.20 -4.04
N LEU A 14 7.39 -17.88 -3.85
CA LEU A 14 6.50 -17.03 -3.07
C LEU A 14 5.15 -16.84 -3.76
N ILE A 15 5.14 -16.44 -5.05
CA ILE A 15 3.91 -16.08 -5.74
C ILE A 15 3.02 -17.30 -6.04
N ARG A 16 3.59 -18.50 -6.16
CA ARG A 16 2.84 -19.76 -6.32
C ARG A 16 1.97 -20.14 -5.11
N ASN A 17 2.16 -19.49 -3.95
CA ASN A 17 1.25 -19.63 -2.83
C ASN A 17 -0.07 -18.88 -3.03
N PHE A 18 -0.18 -18.03 -4.06
CA PHE A 18 -1.39 -17.28 -4.40
C PHE A 18 -2.09 -17.89 -5.62
N ARG A 19 -3.39 -17.64 -5.75
CA ARG A 19 -4.23 -18.11 -6.86
C ARG A 19 -3.96 -17.30 -8.14
N ILE A 20 -2.72 -17.32 -8.59
CA ILE A 20 -2.32 -16.71 -9.86
C ILE A 20 -2.70 -17.62 -11.04
N GLU A 21 -2.86 -17.01 -12.20
CA GLU A 21 -3.03 -17.72 -13.47
C GLU A 21 -1.72 -17.68 -14.26
N GLY A 22 -1.41 -18.77 -14.96
CA GLY A 22 -0.21 -18.91 -15.76
C GLY A 22 1.06 -19.24 -14.94
N THR A 23 2.18 -19.33 -15.63
CA THR A 23 3.49 -19.65 -15.06
C THR A 23 4.31 -18.37 -14.96
N PRO A 24 4.88 -18.03 -13.78
CA PRO A 24 5.81 -16.92 -13.63
C PRO A 24 7.05 -17.13 -14.51
N TYR A 25 7.47 -16.09 -15.22
CA TYR A 25 8.65 -16.17 -16.09
C TYR A 25 9.59 -14.97 -15.98
N ASP A 26 9.11 -13.83 -15.44
CA ASP A 26 9.93 -12.63 -15.27
C ASP A 26 9.43 -11.80 -14.09
N CYS A 27 10.32 -11.03 -13.47
CA CYS A 27 9.96 -10.11 -12.41
C CYS A 27 10.86 -8.87 -12.39
N THR A 28 10.29 -7.74 -11.92
CA THR A 28 11.00 -6.47 -11.76
C THR A 28 10.68 -5.88 -10.40
N GLU A 29 11.70 -5.49 -9.64
CA GLU A 29 11.49 -4.76 -8.38
C GLU A 29 11.03 -3.33 -8.64
N ILE A 30 9.94 -2.91 -7.99
CA ILE A 30 9.44 -1.53 -8.00
C ILE A 30 10.00 -0.79 -6.78
N ARG A 31 10.89 0.17 -7.02
CA ARG A 31 11.63 0.90 -5.97
C ARG A 31 11.05 2.28 -5.61
N SER A 32 9.92 2.65 -6.19
CA SER A 32 9.29 3.97 -5.93
C SER A 32 8.62 4.08 -4.56
N GLY A 33 8.38 2.95 -3.87
CA GLY A 33 7.82 2.92 -2.51
C GLY A 33 8.91 2.82 -1.44
N HIS A 34 8.65 3.42 -0.26
CA HIS A 34 9.63 3.46 0.84
C HIS A 34 9.28 2.55 2.02
N ILE A 35 8.09 1.96 2.05
CA ILE A 35 7.60 1.16 3.18
C ILE A 35 7.70 -0.34 2.87
N ASN A 36 7.08 -0.76 1.78
CA ASN A 36 6.98 -2.16 1.40
C ASN A 36 7.92 -2.49 0.24
N ARG A 37 8.44 -3.71 0.18
CA ARG A 37 9.16 -4.19 -1.00
C ARG A 37 8.14 -4.76 -1.99
N THR A 38 8.23 -4.32 -3.24
CA THR A 38 7.22 -4.62 -4.26
C THR A 38 7.87 -5.16 -5.53
N TYR A 39 7.32 -6.24 -6.06
CA TYR A 39 7.77 -6.89 -7.29
C TYR A 39 6.61 -6.96 -8.28
N LEU A 40 6.85 -6.49 -9.50
CA LEU A 40 5.99 -6.73 -10.65
C LEU A 40 6.37 -8.08 -11.23
N VAL A 41 5.45 -9.05 -11.16
CA VAL A 41 5.67 -10.41 -11.65
C VAL A 41 4.84 -10.64 -12.89
N TYR A 42 5.48 -11.17 -13.92
CA TYR A 42 4.84 -11.54 -15.19
C TYR A 42 4.59 -13.04 -15.21
N THR A 43 3.36 -13.41 -15.58
CA THR A 43 3.00 -14.82 -15.81
C THR A 43 2.54 -15.01 -17.24
N LYS A 44 2.72 -16.22 -17.76
CA LYS A 44 2.31 -16.61 -19.13
C LYS A 44 1.53 -17.91 -19.12
N GLU A 45 0.43 -17.93 -19.90
CA GLU A 45 -0.37 -19.10 -20.18
C GLU A 45 -0.73 -19.11 -21.67
N GLY A 46 -0.09 -19.96 -22.45
CA GLY A 46 -0.12 -19.85 -23.91
C GLY A 46 0.42 -18.49 -24.37
N GLU A 47 -0.38 -17.72 -25.08
CA GLU A 47 -0.03 -16.36 -25.53
C GLU A 47 -0.53 -15.27 -24.58
N VAL A 48 -1.25 -15.62 -23.52
CA VAL A 48 -1.79 -14.67 -22.56
C VAL A 48 -0.75 -14.32 -21.51
N ILE A 49 -0.43 -13.03 -21.39
CA ILE A 49 0.46 -12.50 -20.35
C ILE A 49 -0.39 -11.77 -19.33
N ARG A 50 -0.14 -12.07 -18.04
CA ARG A 50 -0.74 -11.38 -16.90
C ARG A 50 0.33 -10.76 -16.04
N LYS A 51 -0.05 -9.72 -15.33
CA LYS A 51 0.83 -8.95 -14.44
C LYS A 51 0.25 -8.94 -13.03
N TYR A 52 1.09 -9.25 -12.05
CA TYR A 52 0.74 -9.23 -10.63
C TYR A 52 1.74 -8.39 -9.85
N LEU A 53 1.27 -7.78 -8.78
CA LEU A 53 2.13 -7.16 -7.79
C LEU A 53 2.24 -8.10 -6.58
N LEU A 54 3.44 -8.62 -6.35
CA LEU A 54 3.82 -9.36 -5.16
C LEU A 54 4.50 -8.40 -4.20
N GLN A 55 3.96 -8.22 -3.01
CA GLN A 55 4.44 -7.21 -2.08
C GLN A 55 4.69 -7.79 -0.70
N MET A 56 5.90 -7.56 -0.17
CA MET A 56 6.25 -7.88 1.21
C MET A 56 5.75 -6.74 2.11
N ILE A 57 4.91 -7.09 3.08
CA ILE A 57 4.40 -6.16 4.08
C ILE A 57 5.49 -5.86 5.10
N ASN A 58 5.74 -4.58 5.35
CA ASN A 58 6.66 -4.17 6.40
C ASN A 58 6.03 -4.32 7.79
N THR A 59 6.26 -5.48 8.43
CA THR A 59 5.72 -5.79 9.75
C THR A 59 6.40 -5.01 10.89
N SER A 60 7.47 -4.26 10.61
CA SER A 60 8.01 -3.30 11.58
C SER A 60 7.11 -2.07 11.75
N ILE A 61 6.37 -1.71 10.72
CA ILE A 61 5.38 -0.62 10.70
C ILE A 61 3.98 -1.18 10.97
N PHE A 62 3.54 -2.15 10.18
CA PHE A 62 2.23 -2.80 10.33
C PHE A 62 2.35 -4.02 11.24
N LYS A 63 2.23 -3.80 12.54
CA LYS A 63 2.44 -4.83 13.58
C LYS A 63 1.45 -5.99 13.51
N LYS A 64 0.28 -5.76 12.91
CA LYS A 64 -0.80 -6.73 12.74
C LYS A 64 -1.21 -6.77 11.27
N PRO A 65 -0.47 -7.49 10.43
CA PRO A 65 -0.72 -7.54 9.00
C PRO A 65 -2.09 -8.15 8.64
N GLU A 66 -2.66 -9.00 9.50
CA GLU A 66 -4.01 -9.55 9.35
C GLU A 66 -5.06 -8.43 9.39
N GLU A 67 -5.01 -7.57 10.42
CA GLU A 67 -5.91 -6.42 10.57
C GLU A 67 -5.78 -5.45 9.39
N LEU A 68 -4.54 -5.23 8.91
CA LEU A 68 -4.28 -4.44 7.71
C LEU A 68 -4.99 -5.05 6.48
N MET A 69 -4.85 -6.36 6.28
CA MET A 69 -5.48 -7.03 5.14
C MET A 69 -7.01 -7.04 5.23
N GLU A 70 -7.57 -7.22 6.42
CA GLU A 70 -9.02 -7.09 6.62
C GLU A 70 -9.53 -5.69 6.23
N ASN A 71 -8.87 -4.63 6.65
CA ASN A 71 -9.22 -3.27 6.24
C ASN A 71 -9.19 -3.10 4.72
N ILE A 72 -8.10 -3.56 4.10
CA ILE A 72 -7.91 -3.45 2.65
C ILE A 72 -9.03 -4.18 1.91
N ILE A 73 -9.33 -5.43 2.28
CA ILE A 73 -10.35 -6.23 1.60
C ILE A 73 -11.76 -5.64 1.79
N ARG A 74 -12.08 -5.15 2.99
CA ARG A 74 -13.37 -4.49 3.26
C ARG A 74 -13.55 -3.24 2.39
N VAL A 75 -12.53 -2.36 2.37
CA VAL A 75 -12.59 -1.11 1.61
C VAL A 75 -12.61 -1.36 0.10
N THR A 76 -11.72 -2.20 -0.41
CA THR A 76 -11.66 -2.48 -1.85
C THR A 76 -12.88 -3.24 -2.34
N GLY A 77 -13.43 -4.15 -1.54
CA GLY A 77 -14.68 -4.85 -1.82
C GLY A 77 -15.87 -3.89 -1.92
N HIS A 78 -16.04 -3.01 -0.92
CA HIS A 78 -17.10 -2.00 -0.93
C HIS A 78 -17.03 -1.08 -2.16
N ILE A 79 -15.82 -0.65 -2.55
CA ILE A 79 -15.63 0.16 -3.76
C ILE A 79 -15.95 -0.67 -5.02
N ALA A 80 -15.51 -1.92 -5.08
CA ALA A 80 -15.78 -2.80 -6.22
C ALA A 80 -17.28 -2.99 -6.45
N ASP A 81 -18.06 -3.22 -5.38
CA ASP A 81 -19.51 -3.37 -5.44
C ASP A 81 -20.19 -2.11 -5.99
N LYS A 82 -19.77 -0.93 -5.54
CA LYS A 82 -20.29 0.35 -6.03
C LYS A 82 -19.95 0.61 -7.50
N VAL A 83 -18.72 0.29 -7.91
CA VAL A 83 -18.28 0.43 -9.30
C VAL A 83 -19.07 -0.51 -10.18
N ALA A 84 -19.28 -1.76 -9.78
CA ALA A 84 -20.09 -2.74 -10.50
C ALA A 84 -21.56 -2.30 -10.59
N ALA A 85 -22.12 -1.79 -9.50
CA ALA A 85 -23.49 -1.25 -9.48
C ALA A 85 -23.68 -0.05 -10.41
N ALA A 86 -22.61 0.73 -10.66
CA ALA A 86 -22.60 1.82 -11.64
C ALA A 86 -22.40 1.35 -13.10
N GLY A 87 -22.25 0.03 -13.33
CA GLY A 87 -22.02 -0.54 -14.67
C GLY A 87 -20.59 -0.34 -15.17
N GLU A 88 -19.63 0.01 -14.29
CA GLU A 88 -18.22 0.13 -14.61
C GLU A 88 -17.44 -1.14 -14.26
N ASP A 89 -16.26 -1.31 -14.87
CA ASP A 89 -15.38 -2.45 -14.57
C ASP A 89 -14.57 -2.23 -13.28
N PRO A 90 -14.84 -3.00 -12.20
CA PRO A 90 -14.10 -2.87 -10.95
C PRO A 90 -12.61 -3.15 -11.10
N THR A 91 -12.20 -4.02 -12.05
CA THR A 91 -10.80 -4.42 -12.22
C THR A 91 -9.87 -3.26 -12.57
N ARG A 92 -10.42 -2.18 -13.11
CA ARG A 92 -9.71 -0.95 -13.49
C ARG A 92 -9.86 0.19 -12.47
N ARG A 93 -10.76 0.05 -11.49
CA ARG A 93 -11.17 1.14 -10.59
C ARG A 93 -10.77 0.93 -9.15
N THR A 94 -10.48 -0.31 -8.75
CA THR A 94 -10.01 -0.64 -7.41
C THR A 94 -8.96 -1.75 -7.46
N LEU A 95 -8.27 -1.98 -6.33
CA LEU A 95 -7.28 -3.05 -6.24
C LEU A 95 -7.98 -4.40 -6.04
N HIS A 96 -7.51 -5.40 -6.78
CA HIS A 96 -7.98 -6.79 -6.68
C HIS A 96 -6.90 -7.66 -6.06
N PHE A 97 -7.07 -7.95 -4.78
CA PHE A 97 -6.18 -8.86 -4.06
C PHE A 97 -6.51 -10.31 -4.37
N LEU A 98 -5.47 -11.13 -4.43
CA LEU A 98 -5.58 -12.57 -4.66
C LEU A 98 -5.49 -13.31 -3.33
N GLN A 99 -6.36 -14.29 -3.18
CA GLN A 99 -6.23 -15.24 -2.09
C GLN A 99 -5.05 -16.18 -2.33
N THR A 100 -4.49 -16.65 -1.24
CA THR A 100 -3.59 -17.80 -1.26
C THR A 100 -4.34 -19.08 -1.66
N THR A 101 -3.62 -20.12 -1.98
CA THR A 101 -4.19 -21.43 -2.33
C THR A 101 -5.03 -22.03 -1.19
N ASP A 102 -4.72 -21.69 0.08
CA ASP A 102 -5.46 -22.06 1.28
C ASP A 102 -6.55 -21.04 1.68
N GLY A 103 -6.83 -20.04 0.84
CA GLY A 103 -7.96 -19.12 0.99
C GLY A 103 -7.70 -17.89 1.87
N LYS A 104 -6.46 -17.62 2.28
CA LYS A 104 -6.10 -16.42 3.04
C LYS A 104 -5.76 -15.25 2.12
N TRP A 105 -5.70 -14.02 2.66
CA TRP A 105 -5.36 -12.82 1.91
C TRP A 105 -3.88 -12.43 1.99
N MET A 106 -3.08 -13.20 2.71
CA MET A 106 -1.64 -13.04 2.83
C MET A 106 -0.97 -14.38 3.07
N TYR A 107 0.31 -14.47 2.76
CA TYR A 107 1.17 -15.62 2.97
C TYR A 107 2.32 -15.26 3.89
N THR A 108 2.57 -16.05 4.92
CA THR A 108 3.76 -15.94 5.77
C THR A 108 4.77 -17.01 5.36
N ALA A 109 5.92 -16.56 4.90
CA ALA A 109 7.00 -17.42 4.47
C ALA A 109 7.77 -18.02 5.66
N PRO A 110 8.61 -19.06 5.45
CA PRO A 110 9.39 -19.71 6.53
C PRO A 110 10.35 -18.78 7.27
N ASP A 111 10.78 -17.69 6.64
CA ASP A 111 11.61 -16.63 7.23
C ASP A 111 10.82 -15.59 8.04
N ASN A 112 9.51 -15.81 8.24
CA ASN A 112 8.53 -14.91 8.84
C ASN A 112 8.24 -13.64 8.03
N SER A 113 8.70 -13.51 6.80
CA SER A 113 8.26 -12.44 5.92
C SER A 113 6.79 -12.65 5.51
N THR A 114 6.02 -11.56 5.48
CA THR A 114 4.59 -11.60 5.16
C THR A 114 4.34 -10.96 3.80
N TRP A 115 3.63 -11.66 2.94
CA TRP A 115 3.43 -11.31 1.55
C TRP A 115 1.95 -11.21 1.19
N ARG A 116 1.63 -10.31 0.26
CA ARG A 116 0.33 -10.19 -0.38
C ARG A 116 0.49 -10.07 -1.88
N CYS A 117 -0.54 -10.47 -2.62
CA CYS A 117 -0.54 -10.42 -4.08
C CYS A 117 -1.82 -9.78 -4.59
N TYR A 118 -1.71 -8.97 -5.67
CA TYR A 118 -2.86 -8.34 -6.31
C TYR A 118 -2.58 -8.09 -7.79
N HIS A 119 -3.64 -7.93 -8.58
CA HIS A 119 -3.51 -7.64 -10.00
C HIS A 119 -2.85 -6.29 -10.23
N TYR A 120 -1.92 -6.23 -11.17
CA TYR A 120 -1.35 -4.97 -11.61
C TYR A 120 -2.35 -4.19 -12.46
N ILE A 121 -2.56 -2.93 -12.13
CA ILE A 121 -3.35 -2.01 -12.94
C ILE A 121 -2.39 -1.27 -13.85
N ASP A 122 -2.52 -1.50 -15.17
CA ASP A 122 -1.69 -0.82 -16.16
C ASP A 122 -2.12 0.66 -16.25
N ALA A 123 -1.32 1.54 -15.63
CA ALA A 123 -1.60 2.95 -15.50
C ALA A 123 -0.31 3.78 -15.55
N LEU A 124 -0.43 5.04 -15.97
CA LEU A 124 0.65 6.00 -15.93
C LEU A 124 0.82 6.53 -14.50
N SER A 125 2.02 6.35 -13.94
CA SER A 125 2.40 6.94 -12.65
C SER A 125 3.12 8.27 -12.87
N LEU A 126 2.62 9.33 -12.26
CA LEU A 126 3.20 10.67 -12.34
C LEU A 126 3.90 11.00 -11.03
N GLN A 127 5.13 11.52 -11.12
CA GLN A 127 5.93 11.88 -9.94
C GLN A 127 5.63 13.30 -9.43
N GLN A 128 5.12 14.17 -10.30
CA GLN A 128 4.82 15.55 -9.99
C GLN A 128 3.51 15.96 -10.65
N VAL A 129 2.83 16.92 -10.04
CA VAL A 129 1.69 17.63 -10.61
C VAL A 129 2.23 18.92 -11.21
N ASP A 130 2.25 19.03 -12.53
CA ASP A 130 2.88 20.14 -13.27
C ASP A 130 1.88 21.15 -13.88
N SER A 131 0.58 20.90 -13.72
CA SER A 131 -0.46 21.77 -14.24
C SER A 131 -1.68 21.84 -13.31
N THR A 132 -2.42 22.97 -13.40
CA THR A 132 -3.68 23.16 -12.67
C THR A 132 -4.73 22.12 -13.07
N GLU A 133 -4.78 21.75 -14.35
CA GLU A 133 -5.71 20.72 -14.84
C GLU A 133 -5.41 19.36 -14.20
N MET A 134 -4.14 19.00 -14.09
CA MET A 134 -3.73 17.76 -13.43
C MET A 134 -4.08 17.79 -11.93
N PHE A 135 -3.87 18.92 -11.27
CA PHE A 135 -4.25 19.11 -9.87
C PHE A 135 -5.76 18.95 -9.67
N GLU A 136 -6.57 19.49 -10.58
CA GLU A 136 -8.02 19.30 -10.56
C GLU A 136 -8.40 17.82 -10.71
N ARG A 137 -7.74 17.08 -11.62
CA ARG A 137 -7.97 15.62 -11.79
C ARG A 137 -7.63 14.85 -10.51
N VAL A 138 -6.54 15.20 -9.81
CA VAL A 138 -6.19 14.63 -8.52
C VAL A 138 -7.28 14.92 -7.49
N GLY A 139 -7.74 16.16 -7.38
CA GLY A 139 -8.83 16.55 -6.49
C GLY A 139 -10.13 15.78 -6.77
N ARG A 140 -10.50 15.62 -8.04
CA ARG A 140 -11.66 14.81 -8.45
C ARG A 140 -11.51 13.34 -8.05
N ALA A 141 -10.31 12.76 -8.20
CA ALA A 141 -10.04 11.36 -7.83
C ALA A 141 -10.22 11.15 -6.33
N PHE A 142 -9.67 12.03 -5.50
CA PHE A 142 -9.85 11.98 -4.04
C PHE A 142 -11.29 12.22 -3.62
N GLY A 143 -11.98 13.21 -4.22
CA GLY A 143 -13.40 13.47 -3.95
C GLY A 143 -14.29 12.29 -4.34
N ASN A 144 -14.00 11.63 -5.45
CA ASN A 144 -14.71 10.41 -5.85
C ASN A 144 -14.46 9.25 -4.88
N PHE A 145 -13.22 9.06 -4.43
CA PHE A 145 -12.89 8.06 -3.42
C PHE A 145 -13.66 8.29 -2.11
N GLN A 146 -13.68 9.53 -1.61
CA GLN A 146 -14.46 9.89 -0.42
C GLN A 146 -15.97 9.65 -0.63
N ARG A 147 -16.51 9.99 -1.80
CA ARG A 147 -17.90 9.74 -2.14
C ARG A 147 -18.23 8.24 -2.18
N GLN A 148 -17.32 7.42 -2.69
CA GLN A 148 -17.50 5.96 -2.69
C GLN A 148 -17.53 5.37 -1.29
N LEU A 149 -16.84 5.99 -0.33
CA LEU A 149 -16.78 5.54 1.06
C LEU A 149 -17.77 6.27 2.00
N SER A 150 -18.63 7.17 1.49
CA SER A 150 -19.49 8.00 2.33
C SER A 150 -20.52 7.23 3.17
N ASP A 151 -20.86 6.03 2.78
CA ASP A 151 -21.77 5.09 3.47
C ASP A 151 -21.05 3.84 3.98
N PHE A 152 -19.72 3.81 3.93
CA PHE A 152 -18.92 2.73 4.51
C PHE A 152 -18.91 2.86 6.04
N ASP A 153 -19.20 1.75 6.72
CA ASP A 153 -19.12 1.71 8.19
C ASP A 153 -17.66 1.67 8.66
N ALA A 154 -17.11 2.82 9.00
CA ALA A 154 -15.73 2.97 9.46
C ALA A 154 -15.45 2.24 10.79
N SER A 155 -16.48 1.87 11.57
CA SER A 155 -16.31 1.10 12.81
C SER A 155 -15.80 -0.34 12.56
N LEU A 156 -15.89 -0.81 11.32
CA LEU A 156 -15.37 -2.10 10.89
C LEU A 156 -13.85 -2.08 10.66
N LEU A 157 -13.22 -0.90 10.66
CA LEU A 157 -11.79 -0.78 10.41
C LEU A 157 -10.97 -0.87 11.70
N HIS A 158 -9.84 -1.54 11.60
CA HIS A 158 -8.82 -1.59 12.64
C HIS A 158 -7.88 -0.38 12.53
N GLU A 159 -7.42 0.14 13.65
CA GLU A 159 -6.34 1.12 13.67
C GLU A 159 -5.00 0.39 13.50
N THR A 160 -4.46 0.40 12.29
CA THR A 160 -3.25 -0.37 11.92
C THR A 160 -1.94 0.31 12.29
N ILE A 161 -1.95 1.63 12.48
CA ILE A 161 -0.83 2.44 13.00
C ILE A 161 -1.40 3.36 14.08
N PRO A 162 -1.30 2.99 15.36
CA PRO A 162 -1.85 3.80 16.46
C PRO A 162 -1.33 5.24 16.42
N ASP A 163 -2.23 6.19 16.67
CA ASP A 163 -1.94 7.63 16.74
C ASP A 163 -1.29 8.23 15.47
N PHE A 164 -1.37 7.57 14.30
CA PHE A 164 -0.70 8.02 13.09
C PHE A 164 -1.11 9.44 12.65
N HIS A 165 -2.39 9.76 12.75
CA HIS A 165 -2.97 11.08 12.45
C HIS A 165 -3.39 11.87 13.70
N ASN A 166 -2.92 11.48 14.88
CA ASN A 166 -3.19 12.22 16.11
C ASN A 166 -2.24 13.44 16.20
N THR A 167 -2.73 14.61 15.80
CA THR A 167 -1.96 15.86 15.79
C THR A 167 -1.44 16.24 17.18
N VAL A 168 -2.24 16.00 18.23
CA VAL A 168 -1.82 16.28 19.61
C VAL A 168 -0.64 15.40 20.02
N SER A 169 -0.71 14.09 19.69
CA SER A 169 0.41 13.17 19.96
C SER A 169 1.67 13.61 19.20
N ARG A 170 1.54 13.97 17.92
CA ARG A 170 2.67 14.46 17.11
C ARG A 170 3.29 15.74 17.66
N TYR A 171 2.46 16.66 18.16
CA TYR A 171 2.94 17.87 18.80
C TYR A 171 3.73 17.56 20.09
N ASN A 172 3.27 16.65 20.90
CA ASN A 172 3.99 16.22 22.11
C ASN A 172 5.32 15.51 21.78
N ASP A 173 5.33 14.68 20.71
CA ASP A 173 6.57 14.07 20.20
C ASP A 173 7.57 15.14 19.75
N PHE A 174 7.09 16.20 19.07
CA PHE A 174 7.91 17.34 18.66
C PHE A 174 8.49 18.08 19.86
N LEU A 175 7.69 18.40 20.88
CA LEU A 175 8.18 19.04 22.09
C LEU A 175 9.26 18.21 22.80
N THR A 176 9.04 16.89 22.89
CA THR A 176 10.00 15.96 23.48
C THR A 176 11.31 15.90 22.67
N ALA A 177 11.21 15.93 21.33
CA ALA A 177 12.39 15.96 20.47
C ALA A 177 13.18 17.25 20.60
N LEU A 178 12.49 18.40 20.73
CA LEU A 178 13.14 19.70 20.99
C LEU A 178 13.87 19.73 22.34
N GLU A 179 13.25 19.20 23.38
CA GLU A 179 13.85 19.15 24.73
C GLU A 179 15.12 18.29 24.74
N LYS A 180 15.09 17.15 24.05
CA LYS A 180 16.25 16.26 23.94
C LYS A 180 17.36 16.83 23.07
N ASP A 181 17.00 17.51 22.01
CA ASP A 181 17.89 18.06 20.95
C ASP A 181 19.14 17.21 20.68
N THR A 182 18.96 15.92 20.51
CA THR A 182 20.03 14.90 20.42
C THR A 182 21.08 15.21 19.35
N ALA A 183 20.67 15.89 18.28
CA ALA A 183 21.53 16.26 17.18
C ALA A 183 22.06 17.72 17.27
N HIS A 184 21.69 18.46 18.32
CA HIS A 184 22.04 19.86 18.54
C HIS A 184 21.71 20.79 17.36
N ARG A 185 20.53 20.60 16.73
CA ARG A 185 20.08 21.36 15.57
C ARG A 185 18.96 22.35 15.87
N ALA A 186 18.32 22.28 17.03
CA ALA A 186 17.18 23.12 17.37
C ALA A 186 17.49 24.62 17.33
N ALA A 187 18.71 25.01 17.70
CA ALA A 187 19.15 26.41 17.64
C ALA A 187 19.21 26.96 16.19
N GLY A 188 19.30 26.11 15.17
CA GLY A 188 19.35 26.50 13.76
C GLY A 188 17.98 26.71 13.10
N ILE A 189 16.85 26.42 13.79
CA ILE A 189 15.50 26.45 13.23
C ILE A 189 14.48 27.18 14.16
N PRO A 190 14.81 28.38 14.70
CA PRO A 190 13.96 29.04 15.68
C PRO A 190 12.60 29.49 15.11
N ASP A 191 12.54 29.83 13.84
CA ASP A 191 11.33 30.32 13.19
C ASP A 191 10.34 29.16 12.92
N GLU A 192 10.84 28.01 12.49
CA GLU A 192 10.06 26.79 12.31
C GLU A 192 9.49 26.29 13.66
N ILE A 193 10.31 26.34 14.71
CA ILE A 193 9.88 25.99 16.08
C ILE A 193 8.74 26.90 16.54
N ARG A 194 8.85 28.21 16.30
CA ARG A 194 7.80 29.17 16.62
C ARG A 194 6.52 28.87 15.84
N PHE A 195 6.63 28.70 14.54
CA PHE A 195 5.50 28.38 13.66
C PHE A 195 4.72 27.14 14.10
N VAL A 196 5.39 26.10 14.59
CA VAL A 196 4.71 24.88 15.06
C VAL A 196 4.05 25.08 16.43
N LYS A 197 4.53 26.03 17.26
CA LYS A 197 3.99 26.30 18.60
C LYS A 197 2.80 27.25 18.60
N ASP A 198 2.69 28.14 17.60
CA ASP A 198 1.61 29.12 17.44
C ASP A 198 0.38 28.49 16.76
#